data_69d69802088003ab6e094c9d86a45807
#
_entry.id   69d69802088003ab6e094c9d86a45807
#
_cell.length_a   1.000
_cell.length_b   1.000
_cell.length_c   1.000
_cell.angle_alpha   90.00
_cell.angle_beta   90.00
_cell.angle_gamma   90.00
#
_symmetry.space_group_name_H-M   'P 1'
#
loop_
_entity.id
_entity.type
_entity.pdbx_description
1 polymer ?
#
loop_
_entity_poly.entity_id
_entity_poly.type
_entity_poly.pdbx_seq_one_letter_code
_entity_poly.pdbx_strand_id
1 'polypeptide(L)'
;SYRCIVPRREEVRNLLVPVCLSASHIAYGSIRMEPVFMVLAQSSAVAASLAIDKKCDVQEVCVSDIKRLLDENPYSDGRPGDILVDDDQAAYVQMTGDWKTKQKPGYGLTFRTHESDGRNIAKVRYQLPIKKEGLYKVYIYSPKMKQADTYTVRIGNGRGTRHIIVTPNALKIE
;
A
#
# COMPACT_ATOMS: atom_id res chain seq x y z
N SER A 1 -17.77 2.39 -2.12
CA SER A 1 -18.36 1.30 -2.88
C SER A 1 -18.60 1.74 -4.33
N TYR A 2 -18.32 0.87 -5.32
CA TYR A 2 -18.54 1.16 -6.75
C TYR A 2 -19.99 1.57 -7.05
N ARG A 3 -20.94 0.96 -6.35
CA ARG A 3 -22.38 1.24 -6.52
C ARG A 3 -22.78 2.70 -6.26
N CYS A 4 -22.04 3.45 -5.47
CA CYS A 4 -22.42 4.83 -5.17
C CYS A 4 -22.13 5.80 -6.33
N ILE A 5 -21.28 5.41 -7.29
CA ILE A 5 -20.91 6.22 -8.46
C ILE A 5 -21.58 5.76 -9.75
N VAL A 6 -22.41 4.71 -9.68
CA VAL A 6 -23.09 4.10 -10.84
C VAL A 6 -24.58 4.34 -10.73
N PRO A 7 -25.23 5.00 -11.71
CA PRO A 7 -26.68 5.14 -11.76
C PRO A 7 -27.41 3.78 -11.93
N ARG A 8 -28.71 3.80 -11.81
CA ARG A 8 -29.52 2.63 -12.13
C ARG A 8 -29.44 2.32 -13.62
N ARG A 9 -29.35 1.03 -13.96
CA ARG A 9 -29.18 0.58 -15.35
C ARG A 9 -30.35 1.00 -16.26
N GLU A 10 -31.55 1.06 -15.71
CA GLU A 10 -32.77 1.45 -16.41
C GLU A 10 -32.76 2.93 -16.80
N GLU A 11 -32.00 3.74 -16.07
CA GLU A 11 -31.87 5.20 -16.30
C GLU A 11 -30.74 5.51 -17.28
N VAL A 12 -29.54 5.03 -16.99
CA VAL A 12 -28.34 5.32 -17.80
C VAL A 12 -27.34 4.17 -17.71
N ARG A 13 -26.79 3.74 -18.84
CA ARG A 13 -25.89 2.58 -18.92
C ARG A 13 -24.40 2.92 -19.06
N ASN A 14 -24.08 4.16 -19.39
CA ASN A 14 -22.74 4.62 -19.74
C ASN A 14 -22.29 5.86 -18.96
N LEU A 15 -22.82 6.07 -17.76
CA LEU A 15 -22.48 7.20 -16.90
C LEU A 15 -21.85 6.75 -15.59
N LEU A 16 -20.81 7.45 -15.18
CA LEU A 16 -20.18 7.34 -13.87
C LEU A 16 -20.12 8.71 -13.21
N VAL A 17 -20.48 8.80 -11.93
CA VAL A 17 -20.66 10.06 -11.18
C VAL A 17 -19.78 10.09 -9.93
N PRO A 18 -18.48 10.34 -10.04
CA PRO A 18 -17.55 10.25 -8.93
C PRO A 18 -17.70 11.34 -7.87
N VAL A 19 -18.33 12.48 -8.17
CA VAL A 19 -18.53 13.60 -7.25
C VAL A 19 -19.96 13.68 -6.73
N CYS A 20 -20.95 13.70 -7.66
CA CYS A 20 -22.37 13.72 -7.33
C CYS A 20 -22.89 12.30 -7.06
N LEU A 21 -22.20 11.59 -6.18
CA LEU A 21 -22.45 10.19 -5.90
C LEU A 21 -23.70 9.97 -5.03
N SER A 22 -24.24 8.75 -5.07
CA SER A 22 -25.38 8.34 -4.23
C SER A 22 -24.88 7.91 -2.84
N ALA A 23 -25.24 8.69 -1.83
CA ALA A 23 -24.91 8.39 -0.44
C ALA A 23 -25.96 8.99 0.52
N SER A 24 -26.12 8.37 1.69
CA SER A 24 -26.88 9.01 2.77
C SER A 24 -26.17 10.26 3.26
N HIS A 25 -26.88 11.18 3.91
CA HIS A 25 -26.32 12.40 4.46
C HIS A 25 -25.09 12.13 5.36
N ILE A 26 -25.22 11.15 6.25
CA ILE A 26 -24.12 10.75 7.17
C ILE A 26 -22.92 10.19 6.40
N ALA A 27 -23.16 9.29 5.45
CA ALA A 27 -22.08 8.70 4.63
C ALA A 27 -21.39 9.76 3.76
N TYR A 28 -22.16 10.70 3.19
CA TYR A 28 -21.62 11.79 2.39
C TYR A 28 -20.68 12.68 3.21
N GLY A 29 -20.98 12.92 4.49
CA GLY A 29 -20.08 13.65 5.39
C GLY A 29 -18.65 13.12 5.46
N SER A 30 -18.48 11.80 5.30
CA SER A 30 -17.16 11.16 5.26
C SER A 30 -16.59 11.06 3.84
N ILE A 31 -17.43 10.90 2.83
CA ILE A 31 -17.00 10.68 1.44
C ILE A 31 -16.65 11.99 0.72
N ARG A 32 -17.24 13.11 1.11
CA ARG A 32 -17.10 14.42 0.45
C ARG A 32 -15.69 15.03 0.45
N MET A 33 -14.71 14.33 0.97
CA MET A 33 -13.33 14.79 1.00
C MET A 33 -12.70 14.69 -0.39
N GLU A 34 -11.99 15.75 -0.81
CA GLU A 34 -11.36 15.81 -2.14
C GLU A 34 -10.49 14.61 -2.50
N PRO A 35 -9.63 14.08 -1.61
CA PRO A 35 -8.86 12.89 -1.93
C PRO A 35 -9.73 11.66 -2.25
N VAL A 36 -10.90 11.54 -1.62
CA VAL A 36 -11.85 10.46 -1.90
C VAL A 36 -12.44 10.61 -3.29
N PHE A 37 -12.80 11.84 -3.69
CA PHE A 37 -13.28 12.11 -5.06
C PHE A 37 -12.21 11.82 -6.10
N MET A 38 -10.93 12.10 -5.83
CA MET A 38 -9.82 11.73 -6.73
C MET A 38 -9.71 10.22 -6.92
N VAL A 39 -9.81 9.44 -5.85
CA VAL A 39 -9.81 7.96 -5.91
C VAL A 39 -11.03 7.44 -6.68
N LEU A 40 -12.20 8.03 -6.45
CA LEU A 40 -13.42 7.66 -7.17
C LEU A 40 -13.35 8.02 -8.65
N ALA A 41 -12.76 9.17 -9.00
CA ALA A 41 -12.55 9.57 -10.38
C ALA A 41 -11.59 8.65 -11.11
N GLN A 42 -10.47 8.27 -10.49
CA GLN A 42 -9.53 7.30 -11.03
C GLN A 42 -10.20 5.93 -11.25
N SER A 43 -10.96 5.46 -10.25
CA SER A 43 -11.74 4.22 -10.37
C SER A 43 -12.77 4.29 -11.49
N SER A 44 -13.41 5.44 -11.66
CA SER A 44 -14.38 5.68 -12.76
C SER A 44 -13.71 5.61 -14.13
N ALA A 45 -12.53 6.20 -14.28
CA ALA A 45 -11.78 6.17 -15.54
C ALA A 45 -11.41 4.73 -15.93
N VAL A 46 -10.90 3.95 -14.99
CA VAL A 46 -10.57 2.53 -15.20
C VAL A 46 -11.83 1.73 -15.54
N ALA A 47 -12.95 1.97 -14.83
CA ALA A 47 -14.22 1.29 -15.09
C ALA A 47 -14.77 1.62 -16.48
N ALA A 48 -14.68 2.88 -16.91
CA ALA A 48 -15.10 3.31 -18.24
C ALA A 48 -14.26 2.63 -19.33
N SER A 49 -12.95 2.57 -19.17
CA SER A 49 -12.06 1.85 -20.09
C SER A 49 -12.44 0.37 -20.21
N LEU A 50 -12.63 -0.30 -19.06
CA LEU A 50 -13.06 -1.70 -19.03
C LEU A 50 -14.43 -1.92 -19.70
N ALA A 51 -15.39 -1.00 -19.49
CA ALA A 51 -16.70 -1.09 -20.09
C ALA A 51 -16.62 -0.99 -21.62
N ILE A 52 -15.80 -0.08 -22.14
CA ILE A 52 -15.54 0.09 -23.58
C ILE A 52 -14.87 -1.16 -24.15
N ASP A 53 -13.81 -1.65 -23.53
CA ASP A 53 -13.04 -2.80 -24.02
C ASP A 53 -13.88 -4.07 -24.04
N LYS A 54 -14.69 -4.27 -22.99
CA LYS A 54 -15.60 -5.44 -22.86
C LYS A 54 -16.93 -5.25 -23.57
N LYS A 55 -17.21 -4.07 -24.10
CA LYS A 55 -18.50 -3.70 -24.74
C LYS A 55 -19.70 -4.03 -23.83
N CYS A 56 -19.61 -3.64 -22.58
CA CYS A 56 -20.63 -3.87 -21.55
C CYS A 56 -21.08 -2.56 -20.88
N ASP A 57 -22.21 -2.60 -20.18
CA ASP A 57 -22.67 -1.46 -19.40
C ASP A 57 -21.76 -1.23 -18.18
N VAL A 58 -21.67 0.02 -17.70
CA VAL A 58 -20.83 0.34 -16.52
C VAL A 58 -21.27 -0.42 -15.26
N GLN A 59 -22.53 -0.83 -15.18
CA GLN A 59 -23.08 -1.65 -14.10
C GLN A 59 -22.56 -3.09 -14.12
N GLU A 60 -22.08 -3.58 -15.25
CA GLU A 60 -21.59 -4.95 -15.46
C GLU A 60 -20.07 -5.07 -15.25
N VAL A 61 -19.38 -3.96 -15.07
CA VAL A 61 -17.93 -3.97 -14.83
C VAL A 61 -17.61 -4.63 -13.49
N CYS A 62 -16.74 -5.62 -13.54
CA CYS A 62 -16.31 -6.34 -12.36
C CYS A 62 -15.37 -5.48 -11.51
N VAL A 63 -15.75 -5.26 -10.24
CA VAL A 63 -14.95 -4.43 -9.30
C VAL A 63 -13.57 -5.02 -9.03
N SER A 64 -13.42 -6.35 -9.09
CA SER A 64 -12.11 -7.01 -8.94
C SER A 64 -11.16 -6.66 -10.08
N ASP A 65 -11.66 -6.46 -11.31
CA ASP A 65 -10.84 -6.05 -12.45
C ASP A 65 -10.37 -4.60 -12.29
N ILE A 66 -11.27 -3.71 -11.82
CA ILE A 66 -10.91 -2.31 -11.50
C ILE A 66 -9.79 -2.31 -10.46
N LYS A 67 -9.97 -3.05 -9.36
CA LYS A 67 -8.98 -3.13 -8.29
C LYS A 67 -7.65 -3.67 -8.79
N ARG A 68 -7.67 -4.77 -9.54
CA ARG A 68 -6.46 -5.36 -10.10
C ARG A 68 -5.67 -4.38 -10.98
N LEU A 69 -6.35 -3.65 -11.87
CA LEU A 69 -5.70 -2.66 -12.75
C LEU A 69 -5.13 -1.49 -11.96
N LEU A 70 -5.83 -1.00 -10.94
CA LEU A 70 -5.32 0.06 -10.06
C LEU A 70 -4.12 -0.41 -9.24
N ASP A 71 -4.11 -1.65 -8.76
CA ASP A 71 -2.98 -2.22 -8.02
C ASP A 71 -1.76 -2.48 -8.94
N GLU A 72 -1.98 -2.84 -10.21
CA GLU A 72 -0.91 -3.10 -11.18
C GLU A 72 -0.31 -1.83 -11.79
N ASN A 73 -1.12 -0.77 -11.94
CA ASN A 73 -0.71 0.50 -12.56
C ASN A 73 -1.39 1.70 -11.89
N PRO A 74 -1.08 1.99 -10.62
CA PRO A 74 -1.76 3.00 -9.82
C PRO A 74 -1.61 4.43 -10.38
N TYR A 75 -0.56 4.69 -11.13
CA TYR A 75 -0.27 6.01 -11.71
C TYR A 75 -0.67 6.13 -13.18
N SER A 76 -1.19 5.07 -13.78
CA SER A 76 -1.54 5.00 -15.22
C SER A 76 -0.39 5.40 -16.17
N ASP A 77 0.86 5.30 -15.71
CA ASP A 77 2.06 5.64 -16.45
C ASP A 77 2.92 4.42 -16.81
N GLY A 78 2.41 3.22 -16.53
CA GLY A 78 3.09 1.94 -16.73
C GLY A 78 4.13 1.59 -15.68
N ARG A 79 4.34 2.46 -14.69
CA ARG A 79 5.21 2.13 -13.56
C ARG A 79 4.51 1.18 -12.60
N PRO A 80 5.21 0.18 -12.07
CA PRO A 80 4.67 -0.63 -10.99
C PRO A 80 4.47 0.24 -9.75
N GLY A 81 3.42 -0.03 -8.99
CA GLY A 81 3.22 0.59 -7.68
C GLY A 81 4.37 0.28 -6.72
N ASP A 82 4.53 1.14 -5.72
CA ASP A 82 5.48 0.88 -4.65
C ASP A 82 5.11 -0.40 -3.89
N ILE A 83 6.11 -1.21 -3.60
CA ILE A 83 5.92 -2.41 -2.79
C ILE A 83 6.15 -2.01 -1.33
N LEU A 84 5.09 -2.00 -0.57
CA LEU A 84 5.12 -1.74 0.86
C LEU A 84 4.89 -3.02 1.63
N VAL A 85 5.75 -3.29 2.61
CA VAL A 85 5.58 -4.39 3.57
C VAL A 85 5.74 -3.84 4.97
N ASP A 86 4.67 -3.92 5.76
CA ASP A 86 4.66 -3.51 7.16
C ASP A 86 4.91 -4.70 8.10
N ASP A 87 5.30 -4.43 9.32
CA ASP A 87 5.70 -5.44 10.30
C ASP A 87 4.55 -6.34 10.79
N ASP A 88 3.31 -5.97 10.54
CA ASP A 88 2.09 -6.74 10.86
C ASP A 88 1.69 -7.75 9.77
N GLN A 89 2.33 -7.70 8.61
CA GLN A 89 2.02 -8.55 7.46
C GLN A 89 2.69 -9.93 7.58
N ALA A 90 2.11 -10.83 8.35
CA ALA A 90 2.67 -12.16 8.63
C ALA A 90 2.99 -13.00 7.38
N ALA A 91 2.35 -12.74 6.24
CA ALA A 91 2.67 -13.42 4.99
C ALA A 91 4.06 -13.07 4.42
N TYR A 92 4.60 -11.90 4.79
CA TYR A 92 5.85 -11.35 4.25
C TYR A 92 6.90 -11.09 5.32
N VAL A 93 6.55 -11.22 6.60
CA VAL A 93 7.43 -10.86 7.71
C VAL A 93 7.62 -12.05 8.66
N GLN A 94 8.87 -12.40 8.89
CA GLN A 94 9.27 -13.42 9.84
C GLN A 94 10.10 -12.79 10.96
N MET A 95 9.71 -13.01 12.20
CA MET A 95 10.40 -12.49 13.38
C MET A 95 11.01 -13.62 14.19
N THR A 96 12.23 -13.40 14.69
CA THR A 96 12.92 -14.29 15.62
C THR A 96 13.43 -13.45 16.78
N GLY A 97 13.27 -13.95 18.00
CA GLY A 97 13.57 -13.21 19.22
C GLY A 97 12.34 -12.58 19.86
N ASP A 98 12.53 -11.87 20.95
CA ASP A 98 11.45 -11.27 21.73
C ASP A 98 11.17 -9.84 21.24
N TRP A 99 10.10 -9.69 20.42
CA TRP A 99 9.66 -8.43 19.85
C TRP A 99 8.41 -7.92 20.56
N LYS A 100 8.48 -6.71 21.09
CA LYS A 100 7.36 -6.03 21.74
C LYS A 100 6.65 -5.11 20.76
N THR A 101 5.32 -5.18 20.70
CA THR A 101 4.50 -4.26 19.94
C THR A 101 4.30 -2.96 20.72
N LYS A 102 4.56 -1.84 20.10
CA LYS A 102 4.28 -0.49 20.63
C LYS A 102 3.24 0.20 19.76
N GLN A 103 2.31 0.89 20.41
CA GLN A 103 1.34 1.76 19.74
C GLN A 103 1.88 3.19 19.74
N LYS A 104 2.21 3.69 18.59
CA LYS A 104 2.56 5.10 18.36
C LYS A 104 2.36 5.42 16.89
N PRO A 105 2.12 6.68 16.52
CA PRO A 105 2.13 7.09 15.13
C PRO A 105 3.49 6.76 14.51
N GLY A 106 3.47 5.85 13.56
CA GLY A 106 4.58 5.47 12.72
C GLY A 106 4.16 5.59 11.27
N TYR A 107 4.63 4.70 10.42
CA TYR A 107 4.04 4.50 9.09
C TYR A 107 2.64 3.88 9.23
N GLY A 108 2.48 2.88 10.11
CA GLY A 108 1.22 2.29 10.53
C GLY A 108 0.79 2.74 11.95
N LEU A 109 -0.09 1.99 12.56
CA LEU A 109 -0.59 2.23 13.91
C LEU A 109 0.31 1.63 14.99
N THR A 110 1.17 0.69 14.63
CA THR A 110 2.06 -0.04 15.54
C THR A 110 3.48 -0.11 14.97
N PHE A 111 4.43 -0.44 15.82
CA PHE A 111 5.78 -0.80 15.42
C PHE A 111 6.36 -1.80 16.42
N ARG A 112 7.41 -2.50 16.02
CA ARG A 112 8.07 -3.51 16.83
C ARG A 112 9.36 -2.96 17.42
N THR A 113 9.59 -3.31 18.69
CA THR A 113 10.85 -3.00 19.38
C THR A 113 11.41 -4.27 20.00
N HIS A 114 12.73 -4.36 20.05
CA HIS A 114 13.47 -5.36 20.80
C HIS A 114 14.47 -4.66 21.72
N GLU A 115 14.55 -5.10 22.95
CA GLU A 115 15.55 -4.66 23.92
C GLU A 115 16.70 -5.66 23.91
N SER A 116 17.85 -5.24 23.36
CA SER A 116 19.01 -6.12 23.30
C SER A 116 19.67 -6.22 24.68
N ASP A 117 19.87 -7.45 25.15
CA ASP A 117 20.65 -7.77 26.34
C ASP A 117 22.10 -8.21 26.00
N GLY A 118 22.49 -8.09 24.75
CA GLY A 118 23.79 -8.51 24.22
C GLY A 118 23.92 -10.04 24.03
N ARG A 119 22.94 -10.83 24.47
CA ARG A 119 22.94 -12.31 24.40
C ARG A 119 21.95 -12.83 23.38
N ASN A 120 20.82 -12.16 23.25
CA ASN A 120 19.74 -12.57 22.34
C ASN A 120 19.79 -11.77 21.05
N ILE A 121 19.93 -12.46 19.93
CA ILE A 121 19.92 -11.83 18.61
C ILE A 121 18.49 -11.86 18.10
N ALA A 122 17.83 -10.70 18.09
CA ALA A 122 16.54 -10.55 17.44
C ALA A 122 16.72 -10.21 15.95
N LYS A 123 15.93 -10.83 15.11
CA LYS A 123 15.96 -10.65 13.66
C LYS A 123 14.56 -10.48 13.12
N VAL A 124 14.40 -9.58 12.16
CA VAL A 124 13.21 -9.48 11.32
C VAL A 124 13.62 -9.71 9.88
N ARG A 125 12.92 -10.59 9.19
CA ARG A 125 13.12 -10.87 7.78
C ARG A 125 11.88 -10.45 7.02
N TYR A 126 12.06 -9.53 6.08
CA TYR A 126 11.03 -9.10 5.14
C TYR A 126 11.25 -9.81 3.81
N GLN A 127 10.22 -10.46 3.30
CA GLN A 127 10.20 -11.07 1.99
C GLN A 127 9.31 -10.23 1.08
N LEU A 128 9.92 -9.40 0.24
CA LEU A 128 9.19 -8.49 -0.63
C LEU A 128 8.53 -9.25 -1.78
N PRO A 129 7.23 -9.02 -2.08
CA PRO A 129 6.52 -9.67 -3.18
C PRO A 129 6.86 -9.06 -4.55
N ILE A 130 8.13 -9.11 -4.91
CA ILE A 130 8.62 -8.58 -6.19
C ILE A 130 8.17 -9.49 -7.33
N LYS A 131 7.38 -8.97 -8.25
CA LYS A 131 6.82 -9.71 -9.41
C LYS A 131 7.61 -9.54 -10.70
N LYS A 132 8.38 -8.45 -10.82
CA LYS A 132 9.15 -8.13 -12.03
C LYS A 132 10.62 -7.95 -11.69
N GLU A 133 11.50 -8.44 -12.53
CA GLU A 133 12.94 -8.15 -12.41
C GLU A 133 13.21 -6.68 -12.74
N GLY A 134 14.15 -6.07 -12.03
CA GLY A 134 14.50 -4.67 -12.22
C GLY A 134 15.39 -4.09 -11.13
N LEU A 135 15.69 -2.82 -11.25
CA LEU A 135 16.36 -2.03 -10.22
C LEU A 135 15.32 -1.44 -9.27
N TYR A 136 15.48 -1.72 -8.00
CA TYR A 136 14.62 -1.22 -6.94
C TYR A 136 15.40 -0.37 -5.96
N LYS A 137 14.81 0.77 -5.57
CA LYS A 137 15.26 1.52 -4.41
C LYS A 137 14.58 0.93 -3.19
N VAL A 138 15.35 0.61 -2.16
CA VAL A 138 14.83 0.03 -0.91
C VAL A 138 14.85 1.11 0.15
N TYR A 139 13.71 1.37 0.75
CA TYR A 139 13.55 2.31 1.86
C TYR A 139 13.14 1.53 3.11
N ILE A 140 13.68 1.93 4.23
CA ILE A 140 13.31 1.37 5.53
C ILE A 140 12.79 2.53 6.38
N TYR A 141 11.55 2.44 6.79
CA TYR A 141 10.99 3.36 7.75
C TYR A 141 11.32 2.87 9.16
N SER A 142 11.99 3.71 9.93
CA SER A 142 12.26 3.47 11.35
C SER A 142 11.76 4.65 12.16
N PRO A 143 10.88 4.44 13.15
CA PRO A 143 10.41 5.53 13.98
C PRO A 143 11.55 6.14 14.77
N LYS A 144 11.52 7.47 14.99
CA LYS A 144 12.53 8.16 15.81
C LYS A 144 12.43 7.66 17.25
N MET A 145 13.50 7.09 17.75
CA MET A 145 13.65 6.63 19.13
C MET A 145 14.68 7.47 19.87
N LYS A 146 14.43 7.78 21.15
CA LYS A 146 15.39 8.55 21.98
C LYS A 146 16.70 7.80 22.23
N GLN A 147 16.61 6.48 22.31
CA GLN A 147 17.74 5.56 22.43
C GLN A 147 17.49 4.45 21.41
N ALA A 148 18.29 4.41 20.37
CA ALA A 148 18.27 3.32 19.41
C ALA A 148 19.71 2.98 19.06
N ASP A 149 20.06 1.72 19.27
CA ASP A 149 21.35 1.18 18.89
C ASP A 149 21.46 0.99 17.38
N THR A 150 22.67 0.89 16.91
CA THR A 150 22.95 0.54 15.51
C THR A 150 22.44 -0.86 15.21
N TYR A 151 21.87 -1.05 14.04
CA TYR A 151 21.46 -2.37 13.57
C TYR A 151 21.98 -2.62 12.14
N THR A 152 22.13 -3.89 11.81
CA THR A 152 22.62 -4.28 10.49
C THR A 152 21.43 -4.72 9.62
N VAL A 153 21.30 -4.08 8.47
CA VAL A 153 20.38 -4.48 7.41
C VAL A 153 21.11 -5.32 6.39
N ARG A 154 20.55 -6.47 6.06
CA ARG A 154 21.03 -7.33 4.98
C ARG A 154 20.02 -7.30 3.85
N ILE A 155 20.44 -6.86 2.68
CA ILE A 155 19.61 -6.87 1.47
C ILE A 155 20.15 -7.97 0.57
N GLY A 156 19.39 -9.05 0.42
CA GLY A 156 19.72 -10.17 -0.46
C GLY A 156 18.89 -10.11 -1.74
N ASN A 157 19.53 -10.29 -2.87
CA ASN A 157 18.91 -10.60 -4.14
C ASN A 157 19.55 -11.90 -4.65
N GLY A 158 18.97 -12.61 -5.56
CA GLY A 158 19.50 -13.91 -6.04
C GLY A 158 20.96 -13.91 -6.53
N ARG A 159 21.64 -12.75 -6.59
CA ARG A 159 23.02 -12.57 -7.04
C ARG A 159 24.01 -12.24 -5.92
N GLY A 160 23.54 -11.90 -4.74
CA GLY A 160 24.40 -11.58 -3.61
C GLY A 160 23.67 -10.92 -2.44
N THR A 161 24.43 -10.59 -1.42
CA THR A 161 23.93 -9.92 -0.21
C THR A 161 24.75 -8.68 0.07
N ARG A 162 24.10 -7.54 0.27
CA ARG A 162 24.72 -6.32 0.79
C ARG A 162 24.42 -6.18 2.27
N HIS A 163 25.41 -5.73 3.01
CA HIS A 163 25.31 -5.41 4.44
C HIS A 163 25.40 -3.90 4.62
N ILE A 164 24.45 -3.33 5.34
CA ILE A 164 24.38 -1.90 5.62
C ILE A 164 24.21 -1.75 7.13
N ILE A 165 25.10 -1.00 7.77
CA ILE A 165 24.96 -0.63 9.17
C ILE A 165 24.13 0.64 9.23
N VAL A 166 23.03 0.57 9.94
CA VAL A 166 22.08 1.67 10.09
C VAL A 166 22.22 2.24 11.49
N THR A 167 22.58 3.51 11.60
CA THR A 167 22.56 4.25 12.87
C THR A 167 21.27 5.07 12.91
N PRO A 168 20.33 4.77 13.79
CA PRO A 168 19.11 5.54 13.93
C PRO A 168 19.44 7.01 14.20
N ASN A 169 18.72 7.92 13.57
CA ASN A 169 18.95 9.37 13.55
C ASN A 169 20.06 9.90 12.62
N ALA A 170 20.82 9.05 11.94
CA ALA A 170 21.85 9.48 10.96
C ALA A 170 21.38 9.34 9.50
N LEU A 171 20.16 8.87 9.23
CA LEU A 171 19.73 8.47 7.90
C LEU A 171 18.97 9.56 7.14
N LYS A 172 19.71 10.24 6.25
CA LYS A 172 19.27 10.50 4.89
C LYS A 172 19.94 9.43 4.02
N ILE A 173 19.23 8.40 3.59
CA ILE A 173 19.67 7.54 2.50
C ILE A 173 19.13 8.21 1.23
N GLU A 174 20.02 8.82 0.45
CA GLU A 174 19.77 9.21 -0.93
C GLU A 174 19.85 7.97 -1.84
#